data_e35e26ee7844d78266fce456efd661e8
#
_entry.id   e35e26ee7844d78266fce456efd661e8
#
_cell.length_a   1.000
_cell.length_b   1.000
_cell.length_c   1.000
_cell.angle_alpha   90.00
_cell.angle_beta   90.00
_cell.angle_gamma   90.00
#
_symmetry.space_group_name_H-M   'P 1'
#
loop_
_entity.id
_entity.type
_entity.pdbx_description
1 polymer ?
#
loop_
_entity_poly.entity_id
_entity_poly.type
_entity_poly.pdbx_seq_one_letter_code
_entity_poly.pdbx_strand_id
1 'polypeptide(L)'
;MSKKVILVIMDGWGLGKVSKADAIQHAHVPFVTSLYQQYPNTTLVTCGEEVGLPDGQMGNSEVGHLNLGAGRIVYQELQRINVAIKTGEFATNPTLLQSIQYSKQNNKPLHLIGLVSDGGVHAHTQHLKALCDLSKAEGLSNVFIHAFTDGRDTDPKSGQSYVESLEAHLKNSVGKIASVSGRYYAMDRDKRWERVQLAYNAMVKGTGNTATSALKVIQENYVKDVTDEFILPTVITENGQPVATIQNGDAVICFNFRTDRCREITEVLTQKDFPEMDMHALKLHYTTMTKYDETFKNVHVVFENDNLINTLGEVLAKNNKKQIRIAETEKYPHVTFFFSGGREQPFEGETRIMAASPKVATYDLQPAMSAAELTDKILPEINAGNPDFICLNYANADMVGHTGIFSAVVKAVETVDANVEKVVTAGLNNGYTIFLTADHGNADFMMNEDGSPNTAHSLNLVPFFIIDKNWKGTIQSGKLGDLAPTILQMMDLPIPKEMTGTVLI
;
A
#
# COMPACT_ATOMS: atom_id res chain seq x y z
N MET A 1 25.23 -24.46 -17.83
CA MET A 1 23.79 -24.24 -18.05
C MET A 1 23.29 -23.35 -16.93
N SER A 2 22.55 -22.29 -17.24
CA SER A 2 21.92 -21.45 -16.19
C SER A 2 21.00 -22.30 -15.32
N LYS A 3 21.02 -22.06 -14.00
CA LYS A 3 20.16 -22.79 -13.06
C LYS A 3 18.71 -22.45 -13.31
N LYS A 4 17.82 -23.42 -13.09
CA LYS A 4 16.36 -23.23 -13.07
C LYS A 4 15.94 -23.03 -11.62
N VAL A 5 14.93 -22.19 -11.38
CA VAL A 5 14.50 -21.84 -10.02
C VAL A 5 12.99 -22.05 -9.84
N ILE A 6 12.63 -22.64 -8.70
CA ILE A 6 11.26 -22.67 -8.20
C ILE A 6 11.19 -21.78 -6.96
N LEU A 7 10.38 -20.72 -6.99
CA LEU A 7 9.98 -19.95 -5.83
C LEU A 7 8.68 -20.53 -5.28
N VAL A 8 8.74 -21.09 -4.08
CA VAL A 8 7.58 -21.58 -3.35
C VAL A 8 7.27 -20.62 -2.21
N ILE A 9 6.05 -20.09 -2.19
CA ILE A 9 5.56 -19.18 -1.17
C ILE A 9 4.54 -19.92 -0.32
N MET A 10 4.87 -20.13 0.96
CA MET A 10 3.96 -20.66 1.97
C MET A 10 3.24 -19.47 2.62
N ASP A 11 2.19 -18.99 1.97
CA ASP A 11 1.46 -17.77 2.36
C ASP A 11 1.02 -17.81 3.83
N GLY A 12 1.38 -16.77 4.60
CA GLY A 12 1.05 -16.70 6.02
C GLY A 12 1.93 -17.54 6.98
N TRP A 13 3.05 -18.13 6.50
CA TRP A 13 3.96 -18.95 7.31
C TRP A 13 5.04 -18.12 7.99
N GLY A 14 4.75 -17.57 9.17
CA GLY A 14 5.71 -16.79 9.96
C GLY A 14 6.53 -17.63 10.95
N LEU A 15 7.41 -16.97 11.68
CA LEU A 15 8.24 -17.53 12.75
C LEU A 15 7.76 -17.00 14.11
N GLY A 16 6.80 -17.68 14.72
CA GLY A 16 6.16 -17.26 15.96
C GLY A 16 7.11 -17.29 17.16
N LYS A 17 6.95 -16.29 18.02
CA LYS A 17 7.73 -16.13 19.27
C LYS A 17 7.00 -16.70 20.49
N VAL A 18 5.70 -16.89 20.41
CA VAL A 18 4.82 -17.32 21.49
C VAL A 18 4.24 -18.69 21.17
N SER A 19 4.85 -19.75 21.68
CA SER A 19 4.51 -21.13 21.30
C SER A 19 3.00 -21.44 21.42
N LYS A 20 2.33 -21.00 22.50
CA LYS A 20 0.88 -21.26 22.68
C LYS A 20 -0.01 -20.63 21.60
N ALA A 21 0.49 -19.59 20.92
CA ALA A 21 -0.25 -18.89 19.86
C ALA A 21 0.16 -19.32 18.45
N ASP A 22 1.21 -20.12 18.31
CA ASP A 22 1.81 -20.51 17.05
C ASP A 22 1.28 -21.87 16.57
N ALA A 23 0.39 -21.86 15.59
CA ALA A 23 -0.18 -23.08 15.03
C ALA A 23 0.86 -23.91 14.27
N ILE A 24 1.92 -23.29 13.74
CA ILE A 24 3.00 -23.99 13.02
C ILE A 24 3.80 -24.85 13.98
N GLN A 25 4.10 -24.34 15.19
CA GLN A 25 4.80 -25.11 16.21
C GLN A 25 3.98 -26.27 16.77
N HIS A 26 2.64 -26.23 16.65
CA HIS A 26 1.74 -27.30 17.06
C HIS A 26 1.43 -28.31 15.96
N ALA A 27 1.77 -27.99 14.71
CA ALA A 27 1.54 -28.83 13.55
C ALA A 27 2.64 -29.88 13.38
N HIS A 28 2.29 -31.03 12.82
CA HIS A 28 3.26 -32.03 12.40
C HIS A 28 3.81 -31.67 11.00
N VAL A 29 4.95 -30.98 10.98
CA VAL A 29 5.61 -30.44 9.77
C VAL A 29 7.04 -30.99 9.63
N PRO A 30 7.20 -32.30 9.49
CA PRO A 30 8.50 -32.95 9.52
C PRO A 30 9.40 -32.50 8.36
N PHE A 31 8.83 -32.22 7.18
CA PHE A 31 9.62 -31.87 6.01
C PHE A 31 10.25 -30.50 6.19
N VAL A 32 9.47 -29.44 6.41
CA VAL A 32 10.00 -28.08 6.60
C VAL A 32 10.94 -28.02 7.81
N THR A 33 10.62 -28.73 8.91
CA THR A 33 11.51 -28.82 10.07
C THR A 33 12.86 -29.42 9.71
N SER A 34 12.90 -30.45 8.87
CA SER A 34 14.15 -31.09 8.45
C SER A 34 15.04 -30.15 7.62
N LEU A 35 14.47 -29.21 6.89
CA LEU A 35 15.22 -28.29 6.01
C LEU A 35 16.17 -27.37 6.78
N TYR A 36 15.83 -27.00 8.03
CA TYR A 36 16.69 -26.16 8.87
C TYR A 36 18.08 -26.77 9.13
N GLN A 37 18.16 -28.09 9.14
CA GLN A 37 19.43 -28.81 9.36
C GLN A 37 20.12 -29.20 8.05
N GLN A 38 19.36 -29.32 6.96
CA GLN A 38 19.87 -29.89 5.71
C GLN A 38 20.36 -28.84 4.71
N TYR A 39 19.77 -27.65 4.75
CA TYR A 39 20.01 -26.61 3.75
C TYR A 39 20.30 -25.23 4.36
N PRO A 40 21.06 -24.38 3.65
CA PRO A 40 21.23 -23.00 4.03
C PRO A 40 19.88 -22.31 4.21
N ASN A 41 19.73 -21.61 5.33
CA ASN A 41 18.50 -20.90 5.65
C ASN A 41 18.78 -19.61 6.42
N THR A 42 17.82 -18.71 6.37
CA THR A 42 17.83 -17.43 7.09
C THR A 42 16.39 -16.94 7.27
N THR A 43 16.24 -15.66 7.59
CA THR A 43 14.93 -15.02 7.77
C THR A 43 14.79 -13.77 6.90
N LEU A 44 13.56 -13.46 6.51
CA LEU A 44 13.22 -12.24 5.80
C LEU A 44 12.26 -11.36 6.61
N VAL A 45 12.44 -10.04 6.46
CA VAL A 45 11.49 -9.03 6.96
C VAL A 45 10.36 -8.88 5.94
N THR A 46 9.12 -8.86 6.44
CA THR A 46 7.90 -8.80 5.61
C THR A 46 6.93 -7.71 6.03
N CYS A 47 7.32 -6.80 6.91
CA CYS A 47 6.47 -5.75 7.50
C CYS A 47 7.20 -4.41 7.59
N GLY A 48 6.45 -3.33 7.84
CA GLY A 48 6.99 -1.99 8.05
C GLY A 48 7.75 -1.42 6.85
N GLU A 49 8.69 -0.52 7.12
CA GLU A 49 9.43 0.23 6.09
C GLU A 49 10.18 -0.67 5.10
N GLU A 50 10.62 -1.85 5.52
CA GLU A 50 11.37 -2.81 4.68
C GLU A 50 10.55 -3.44 3.55
N VAL A 51 9.23 -3.25 3.57
CA VAL A 51 8.32 -3.66 2.49
C VAL A 51 7.49 -2.49 1.94
N GLY A 52 7.81 -1.26 2.33
CA GLY A 52 7.15 -0.05 1.83
C GLY A 52 5.87 0.33 2.56
N LEU A 53 5.67 -0.18 3.77
CA LEU A 53 4.59 0.16 4.69
C LEU A 53 5.09 1.07 5.82
N PRO A 54 4.21 1.80 6.51
CA PRO A 54 4.57 2.51 7.74
C PRO A 54 5.21 1.58 8.79
N ASP A 55 6.07 2.15 9.64
CA ASP A 55 6.67 1.41 10.74
C ASP A 55 5.60 0.77 11.65
N GLY A 56 5.83 -0.47 12.07
CA GLY A 56 4.89 -1.23 12.89
C GLY A 56 3.64 -1.75 12.16
N GLN A 57 3.49 -1.49 10.86
CA GLN A 57 2.39 -2.07 10.07
C GLN A 57 2.76 -3.46 9.57
N MET A 58 1.87 -4.44 9.82
CA MET A 58 2.01 -5.81 9.34
C MET A 58 1.96 -5.88 7.80
N GLY A 59 2.74 -6.78 7.22
CA GLY A 59 2.69 -7.10 5.79
C GLY A 59 1.37 -7.70 5.36
N ASN A 60 1.20 -7.81 4.05
CA ASN A 60 0.06 -8.48 3.42
C ASN A 60 0.49 -9.07 2.07
N SER A 61 -0.34 -9.95 1.51
CA SER A 61 0.03 -10.67 0.29
C SER A 61 0.21 -9.76 -0.92
N GLU A 62 -0.55 -8.66 -1.04
CA GLU A 62 -0.40 -7.70 -2.15
C GLU A 62 0.99 -7.06 -2.12
N VAL A 63 1.35 -6.46 -0.99
CA VAL A 63 2.65 -5.82 -0.77
C VAL A 63 3.78 -6.84 -0.85
N GLY A 64 3.60 -8.02 -0.25
CA GLY A 64 4.61 -9.09 -0.25
C GLY A 64 4.96 -9.54 -1.67
N HIS A 65 3.96 -9.92 -2.46
CA HIS A 65 4.17 -10.39 -3.84
C HIS A 65 4.68 -9.27 -4.76
N LEU A 66 4.24 -8.03 -4.53
CA LEU A 66 4.73 -6.86 -5.27
C LEU A 66 6.25 -6.67 -5.06
N ASN A 67 6.72 -6.72 -3.81
CA ASN A 67 8.15 -6.61 -3.50
C ASN A 67 8.95 -7.80 -4.04
N LEU A 68 8.42 -9.04 -3.88
CA LEU A 68 9.04 -10.24 -4.42
C LEU A 68 9.28 -10.16 -5.94
N GLY A 69 8.30 -9.64 -6.68
CA GLY A 69 8.39 -9.51 -8.13
C GLY A 69 9.18 -8.30 -8.60
N ALA A 70 9.12 -7.19 -7.87
CA ALA A 70 9.78 -5.94 -8.24
C ALA A 70 11.28 -5.93 -7.94
N GLY A 71 11.77 -6.75 -7.01
CA GLY A 71 13.18 -6.79 -6.62
C GLY A 71 13.65 -5.51 -5.91
N ARG A 72 12.74 -4.82 -5.25
CA ARG A 72 12.97 -3.56 -4.52
C ARG A 72 11.84 -3.30 -3.53
N ILE A 73 12.06 -2.38 -2.60
CA ILE A 73 10.95 -1.87 -1.76
C ILE A 73 10.02 -1.06 -2.66
N VAL A 74 8.74 -1.46 -2.69
CA VAL A 74 7.68 -0.70 -3.37
C VAL A 74 6.84 -0.01 -2.31
N TYR A 75 7.08 1.28 -2.15
CA TYR A 75 6.39 2.07 -1.13
C TYR A 75 4.91 2.25 -1.47
N GLN A 76 4.03 1.99 -0.50
CA GLN A 76 2.65 2.46 -0.54
C GLN A 76 2.63 3.99 -0.47
N GLU A 77 1.61 4.64 -1.04
CA GLU A 77 1.58 6.09 -1.23
C GLU A 77 1.85 6.87 0.06
N LEU A 78 1.25 6.48 1.18
CA LEU A 78 1.51 7.09 2.49
C LEU A 78 3.00 7.04 2.84
N GLN A 79 3.59 5.86 2.75
CA GLN A 79 4.99 5.67 3.13
C GLN A 79 5.95 6.30 2.12
N ARG A 80 5.61 6.30 0.84
CA ARG A 80 6.37 7.00 -0.21
C ARG A 80 6.53 8.50 0.12
N ILE A 81 5.43 9.15 0.52
CA ILE A 81 5.45 10.56 0.89
C ILE A 81 6.21 10.77 2.21
N ASN A 82 6.00 9.90 3.21
CA ASN A 82 6.73 9.94 4.48
C ASN A 82 8.24 9.85 4.27
N VAL A 83 8.68 8.91 3.44
CA VAL A 83 10.11 8.75 3.08
C VAL A 83 10.62 9.99 2.35
N ALA A 84 9.90 10.52 1.38
CA ALA A 84 10.30 11.74 0.67
C ALA A 84 10.46 12.93 1.61
N ILE A 85 9.59 13.07 2.62
CA ILE A 85 9.73 14.11 3.67
C ILE A 85 10.97 13.84 4.53
N LYS A 86 11.17 12.61 4.98
CA LYS A 86 12.30 12.20 5.84
C LYS A 86 13.66 12.38 5.16
N THR A 87 13.74 12.07 3.86
CA THR A 87 14.99 12.19 3.06
C THR A 87 15.25 13.61 2.52
N GLY A 88 14.26 14.50 2.58
CA GLY A 88 14.33 15.85 2.00
C GLY A 88 13.94 15.92 0.52
N GLU A 89 13.63 14.82 -0.13
CA GLU A 89 13.16 14.78 -1.54
C GLU A 89 11.84 15.53 -1.74
N PHE A 90 10.99 15.55 -0.72
CA PHE A 90 9.74 16.30 -0.73
C PHE A 90 10.00 17.80 -0.92
N ALA A 91 11.00 18.34 -0.23
CA ALA A 91 11.37 19.76 -0.30
C ALA A 91 12.03 20.15 -1.63
N THR A 92 12.55 19.19 -2.38
CA THR A 92 13.17 19.40 -3.69
C THR A 92 12.31 18.93 -4.86
N ASN A 93 11.07 18.46 -4.57
CA ASN A 93 10.17 17.99 -5.61
C ASN A 93 9.82 19.09 -6.60
N PRO A 94 10.08 18.92 -7.91
CA PRO A 94 9.93 19.97 -8.91
C PRO A 94 8.50 20.46 -9.07
N THR A 95 7.51 19.59 -8.92
CA THR A 95 6.09 19.95 -9.06
C THR A 95 5.61 20.78 -7.87
N LEU A 96 6.04 20.45 -6.64
CA LEU A 96 5.73 21.27 -5.46
C LEU A 96 6.38 22.64 -5.56
N LEU A 97 7.66 22.68 -5.91
CA LEU A 97 8.39 23.94 -6.09
C LEU A 97 7.77 24.78 -7.20
N GLN A 98 7.33 24.18 -8.31
CA GLN A 98 6.64 24.89 -9.40
C GLN A 98 5.35 25.56 -8.90
N SER A 99 4.54 24.85 -8.10
CA SER A 99 3.29 25.38 -7.54
C SER A 99 3.53 26.56 -6.61
N ILE A 100 4.54 26.48 -5.74
CA ILE A 100 4.94 27.52 -4.81
C ILE A 100 5.52 28.74 -5.59
N GLN A 101 6.37 28.49 -6.56
CA GLN A 101 6.95 29.54 -7.40
C GLN A 101 5.89 30.24 -8.25
N TYR A 102 4.92 29.49 -8.80
CA TYR A 102 3.78 30.07 -9.51
C TYR A 102 3.02 31.07 -8.63
N SER A 103 2.68 30.69 -7.39
CA SER A 103 2.04 31.57 -6.41
C SER A 103 2.86 32.85 -6.19
N LYS A 104 4.15 32.70 -5.94
CA LYS A 104 5.07 33.80 -5.67
C LYS A 104 5.23 34.76 -6.86
N GLN A 105 5.47 34.24 -8.06
CA GLN A 105 5.73 35.04 -9.27
C GLN A 105 4.49 35.78 -9.74
N ASN A 106 3.31 35.21 -9.57
CA ASN A 106 2.03 35.82 -9.96
C ASN A 106 1.37 36.62 -8.83
N ASN A 107 2.00 36.70 -7.65
CA ASN A 107 1.43 37.33 -6.45
C ASN A 107 0.04 36.82 -6.13
N LYS A 108 -0.12 35.48 -6.21
CA LYS A 108 -1.37 34.77 -5.95
C LYS A 108 -1.27 33.96 -4.65
N PRO A 109 -2.39 33.73 -3.93
CA PRO A 109 -2.36 32.85 -2.78
C PRO A 109 -2.11 31.40 -3.18
N LEU A 110 -1.58 30.62 -2.23
CA LEU A 110 -1.53 29.17 -2.28
C LEU A 110 -2.62 28.62 -1.35
N HIS A 111 -3.51 27.80 -1.88
CA HIS A 111 -4.52 27.08 -1.13
C HIS A 111 -4.14 25.61 -0.95
N LEU A 112 -4.19 25.11 0.27
CA LEU A 112 -3.98 23.70 0.61
C LEU A 112 -5.32 23.10 0.99
N ILE A 113 -5.79 22.12 0.25
CA ILE A 113 -7.09 21.47 0.50
C ILE A 113 -6.90 19.98 0.78
N GLY A 114 -7.62 19.42 1.76
CA GLY A 114 -7.55 17.99 2.05
C GLY A 114 -7.91 17.64 3.50
N LEU A 115 -7.83 16.33 3.78
CA LEU A 115 -8.22 15.73 5.05
C LEU A 115 -7.16 15.96 6.13
N VAL A 116 -7.58 16.54 7.25
CA VAL A 116 -6.72 16.87 8.39
C VAL A 116 -6.93 15.83 9.49
N SER A 117 -6.23 14.72 9.36
CA SER A 117 -6.16 13.64 10.35
C SER A 117 -4.83 12.86 10.24
N ASP A 118 -4.56 11.96 11.15
CA ASP A 118 -3.44 11.02 11.10
C ASP A 118 -3.86 9.60 10.74
N GLY A 119 -5.11 9.40 10.33
CA GLY A 119 -5.62 8.07 9.96
C GLY A 119 -4.88 7.39 8.81
N GLY A 120 -4.17 8.17 7.97
CA GLY A 120 -3.26 7.63 6.96
C GLY A 120 -3.92 6.88 5.79
N VAL A 121 -5.26 6.96 5.66
CA VAL A 121 -6.01 6.30 4.59
C VAL A 121 -6.12 7.17 3.33
N HIS A 122 -6.38 8.45 3.48
CA HIS A 122 -6.54 9.40 2.37
C HIS A 122 -5.50 10.50 2.36
N ALA A 123 -5.07 10.94 3.53
CA ALA A 123 -4.08 11.99 3.76
C ALA A 123 -3.41 11.75 5.11
N HIS A 124 -2.42 12.58 5.43
CA HIS A 124 -1.80 12.59 6.74
C HIS A 124 -1.41 14.02 7.12
N THR A 125 -1.67 14.44 8.38
CA THR A 125 -1.38 15.81 8.86
C THR A 125 0.08 16.20 8.71
N GLN A 126 1.02 15.26 8.78
CA GLN A 126 2.44 15.54 8.56
C GLN A 126 2.75 16.03 7.15
N HIS A 127 2.00 15.55 6.14
CA HIS A 127 2.16 16.02 4.75
C HIS A 127 1.72 17.49 4.61
N LEU A 128 0.60 17.86 5.24
CA LEU A 128 0.14 19.25 5.29
C LEU A 128 1.15 20.14 6.00
N LYS A 129 1.68 19.72 7.15
CA LYS A 129 2.71 20.46 7.89
C LYS A 129 3.97 20.66 7.05
N ALA A 130 4.42 19.60 6.34
CA ALA A 130 5.57 19.69 5.43
C ALA A 130 5.34 20.67 4.26
N LEU A 131 4.12 20.75 3.71
CA LEU A 131 3.75 21.73 2.69
C LEU A 131 3.80 23.18 3.24
N CYS A 132 3.33 23.39 4.46
CA CYS A 132 3.41 24.69 5.13
C CYS A 132 4.87 25.10 5.37
N ASP A 133 5.69 24.17 5.85
CA ASP A 133 7.11 24.42 6.12
C ASP A 133 7.90 24.71 4.83
N LEU A 134 7.64 23.95 3.77
CA LEU A 134 8.22 24.19 2.45
C LEU A 134 7.79 25.56 1.91
N SER A 135 6.51 25.91 2.02
CA SER A 135 5.99 27.22 1.59
C SER A 135 6.67 28.37 2.33
N LYS A 136 6.90 28.22 3.65
CA LYS A 136 7.65 29.17 4.46
C LYS A 136 9.10 29.29 4.02
N ALA A 137 9.76 28.14 3.81
CA ALA A 137 11.17 28.11 3.37
C ALA A 137 11.38 28.82 2.02
N GLU A 138 10.39 28.69 1.12
CA GLU A 138 10.36 29.39 -0.18
C GLU A 138 9.90 30.85 -0.08
N GLY A 139 9.56 31.34 1.11
CA GLY A 139 9.22 32.74 1.39
C GLY A 139 7.78 33.14 1.03
N LEU A 140 6.84 32.19 0.97
CA LEU A 140 5.42 32.51 0.86
C LEU A 140 4.86 32.94 2.23
N SER A 141 3.92 33.92 2.19
CA SER A 141 3.14 34.37 3.35
C SER A 141 1.62 34.14 3.18
N ASN A 142 1.15 34.14 1.93
CA ASN A 142 -0.26 33.98 1.60
C ASN A 142 -0.60 32.52 1.33
N VAL A 143 -0.62 31.72 2.41
CA VAL A 143 -0.99 30.28 2.36
C VAL A 143 -2.26 30.09 3.16
N PHE A 144 -3.26 29.45 2.55
CA PHE A 144 -4.57 29.22 3.16
C PHE A 144 -4.95 27.74 3.13
N ILE A 145 -5.56 27.26 4.20
CA ILE A 145 -5.91 25.85 4.39
C ILE A 145 -7.41 25.70 4.40
N HIS A 146 -7.94 24.85 3.55
CA HIS A 146 -9.32 24.39 3.59
C HIS A 146 -9.32 22.99 4.19
N ALA A 147 -9.56 22.92 5.49
CA ALA A 147 -9.44 21.71 6.27
C ALA A 147 -10.68 20.83 6.13
N PHE A 148 -10.50 19.58 5.70
CA PHE A 148 -11.56 18.58 5.77
C PHE A 148 -11.38 17.77 7.06
N THR A 149 -12.46 17.55 7.81
CA THR A 149 -12.47 16.78 9.07
C THR A 149 -12.86 15.33 8.79
N ASP A 150 -12.29 14.38 9.55
CA ASP A 150 -12.35 12.94 9.30
C ASP A 150 -13.52 12.27 10.03
N GLY A 151 -13.30 11.72 11.20
CA GLY A 151 -14.29 11.03 12.01
C GLY A 151 -14.80 9.70 11.46
N ARG A 152 -14.14 9.17 10.42
CA ARG A 152 -14.45 7.89 9.80
C ARG A 152 -13.27 6.92 9.80
N ASP A 153 -12.07 7.41 9.43
CA ASP A 153 -10.83 6.64 9.49
C ASP A 153 -10.08 6.90 10.80
N THR A 154 -10.62 7.77 11.64
CA THR A 154 -10.19 8.11 13.00
C THR A 154 -11.41 8.20 13.93
N ASP A 155 -11.17 8.38 15.25
CA ASP A 155 -12.25 8.56 16.21
C ASP A 155 -13.21 9.69 15.76
N PRO A 156 -14.52 9.48 15.86
CA PRO A 156 -15.54 10.43 15.38
C PRO A 156 -15.44 11.84 15.93
N LYS A 157 -14.78 12.06 17.06
CA LYS A 157 -14.61 13.37 17.72
C LYS A 157 -13.13 13.70 18.00
N SER A 158 -12.22 13.30 17.11
CA SER A 158 -10.77 13.55 17.22
C SER A 158 -10.30 14.80 16.48
N GLY A 159 -11.12 15.40 15.63
CA GLY A 159 -10.77 16.55 14.77
C GLY A 159 -10.28 17.77 15.53
N GLN A 160 -10.75 17.99 16.77
CA GLN A 160 -10.28 19.07 17.61
C GLN A 160 -8.76 18.95 17.85
N SER A 161 -8.28 17.79 18.23
CA SER A 161 -6.86 17.58 18.52
C SER A 161 -5.98 17.78 17.29
N TYR A 162 -6.45 17.38 16.11
CA TYR A 162 -5.73 17.57 14.85
C TYR A 162 -5.63 19.05 14.47
N VAL A 163 -6.72 19.80 14.61
CA VAL A 163 -6.72 21.25 14.33
C VAL A 163 -5.88 22.00 15.35
N GLU A 164 -5.94 21.67 16.64
CA GLU A 164 -5.07 22.25 17.69
C GLU A 164 -3.58 22.02 17.36
N SER A 165 -3.22 20.78 16.98
CA SER A 165 -1.86 20.43 16.57
C SER A 165 -1.41 21.17 15.32
N LEU A 166 -2.32 21.37 14.35
CA LEU A 166 -2.04 22.15 13.14
C LEU A 166 -1.85 23.63 13.49
N GLU A 167 -2.76 24.25 14.23
CA GLU A 167 -2.63 25.67 14.61
C GLU A 167 -1.38 25.92 15.45
N ALA A 168 -1.00 24.99 16.33
CA ALA A 168 0.26 25.08 17.07
C ALA A 168 1.47 25.04 16.14
N HIS A 169 1.49 24.20 15.11
CA HIS A 169 2.54 24.14 14.11
C HIS A 169 2.63 25.43 13.29
N LEU A 170 1.49 25.98 12.86
CA LEU A 170 1.40 27.19 12.04
C LEU A 170 1.96 28.43 12.74
N LYS A 171 2.03 28.47 14.08
CA LYS A 171 2.71 29.55 14.83
C LYS A 171 4.19 29.66 14.46
N ASN A 172 4.81 28.57 14.09
CA ASN A 172 6.23 28.50 13.69
C ASN A 172 6.42 28.25 12.19
N SER A 173 5.33 28.18 11.42
CA SER A 173 5.33 27.96 9.98
C SER A 173 4.54 29.05 9.26
N VAL A 174 3.89 28.73 8.14
CA VAL A 174 3.01 29.64 7.41
C VAL A 174 1.68 28.94 7.13
N GLY A 175 0.61 29.71 7.12
CA GLY A 175 -0.73 29.27 6.77
C GLY A 175 -1.80 29.77 7.72
N LYS A 176 -3.03 29.94 7.20
CA LYS A 176 -4.23 30.24 7.96
C LYS A 176 -5.35 29.32 7.51
N ILE A 177 -6.14 28.78 8.45
CA ILE A 177 -7.30 27.98 8.11
C ILE A 177 -8.39 28.95 7.60
N ALA A 178 -8.86 28.73 6.37
CA ALA A 178 -9.85 29.56 5.69
C ALA A 178 -11.25 28.93 5.70
N SER A 179 -11.36 27.60 5.75
CA SER A 179 -12.62 26.90 5.92
C SER A 179 -12.44 25.54 6.60
N VAL A 180 -13.54 25.04 7.20
CA VAL A 180 -13.62 23.69 7.78
C VAL A 180 -14.83 23.00 7.18
N SER A 181 -14.68 21.75 6.73
CA SER A 181 -15.76 20.95 6.14
C SER A 181 -15.62 19.50 6.54
N GLY A 182 -16.67 18.87 7.03
CA GLY A 182 -16.70 17.42 7.19
C GLY A 182 -16.49 16.71 5.86
N ARG A 183 -15.78 15.58 5.89
CA ARG A 183 -15.48 14.78 4.69
C ARG A 183 -16.74 14.29 3.95
N TYR A 184 -17.86 14.19 4.63
CA TYR A 184 -19.15 13.85 4.03
C TYR A 184 -19.54 14.80 2.89
N TYR A 185 -19.13 16.08 2.97
CA TYR A 185 -19.38 17.10 1.97
C TYR A 185 -18.23 17.28 1.00
N ALA A 186 -17.01 17.42 1.51
CA ALA A 186 -15.84 17.78 0.72
C ALA A 186 -15.18 16.59 0.02
N MET A 187 -15.53 15.36 0.42
CA MET A 187 -14.91 14.12 -0.07
C MET A 187 -15.97 13.10 -0.49
N ASP A 188 -17.04 13.54 -1.12
CA ASP A 188 -18.02 12.64 -1.74
C ASP A 188 -17.37 11.87 -2.89
N ARG A 189 -17.88 10.67 -3.20
CA ARG A 189 -17.47 9.84 -4.33
C ARG A 189 -18.64 9.14 -5.03
N ASP A 190 -19.87 9.52 -4.65
CA ASP A 190 -21.10 8.89 -5.11
C ASP A 190 -21.91 9.83 -6.01
N LYS A 191 -21.24 10.92 -6.52
CA LYS A 191 -21.83 11.96 -7.37
C LYS A 191 -23.02 12.67 -6.72
N ARG A 192 -22.95 12.84 -5.41
CA ARG A 192 -23.88 13.62 -4.62
C ARG A 192 -23.47 15.09 -4.66
N TRP A 193 -23.63 15.68 -5.85
CA TRP A 193 -23.16 17.04 -6.15
C TRP A 193 -23.72 18.10 -5.20
N GLU A 194 -24.91 17.88 -4.64
CA GLU A 194 -25.50 18.73 -3.61
C GLU A 194 -24.63 18.82 -2.33
N ARG A 195 -23.85 17.78 -2.01
CA ARG A 195 -22.89 17.80 -0.90
C ARG A 195 -21.63 18.57 -1.27
N VAL A 196 -21.09 18.26 -2.45
CA VAL A 196 -19.89 18.90 -3.00
C VAL A 196 -20.10 20.39 -3.15
N GLN A 197 -21.31 20.84 -3.57
CA GLN A 197 -21.70 22.23 -3.71
C GLN A 197 -21.52 23.02 -2.40
N LEU A 198 -21.87 22.44 -1.25
CA LEU A 198 -21.72 23.13 0.03
C LEU A 198 -20.23 23.40 0.34
N ALA A 199 -19.36 22.42 0.10
CA ALA A 199 -17.92 22.59 0.27
C ALA A 199 -17.33 23.58 -0.75
N TYR A 200 -17.74 23.48 -2.01
CA TYR A 200 -17.38 24.42 -3.08
C TYR A 200 -17.78 25.86 -2.69
N ASN A 201 -19.01 26.08 -2.25
CA ASN A 201 -19.50 27.38 -1.85
C ASN A 201 -18.66 27.99 -0.71
N ALA A 202 -18.30 27.21 0.28
CA ALA A 202 -17.44 27.66 1.37
C ALA A 202 -16.04 28.05 0.88
N MET A 203 -15.42 27.23 0.00
CA MET A 203 -14.06 27.44 -0.48
C MET A 203 -13.96 28.53 -1.55
N VAL A 204 -14.93 28.61 -2.47
CA VAL A 204 -14.83 29.48 -3.66
C VAL A 204 -15.64 30.77 -3.47
N LYS A 205 -16.89 30.67 -2.98
CA LYS A 205 -17.76 31.82 -2.84
C LYS A 205 -17.68 32.50 -1.46
N GLY A 206 -17.07 31.84 -0.49
CA GLY A 206 -17.03 32.34 0.90
C GLY A 206 -18.40 32.40 1.53
N THR A 207 -19.32 31.52 1.12
CA THR A 207 -20.72 31.49 1.57
C THR A 207 -21.08 30.22 2.31
N GLY A 208 -22.01 30.27 3.21
CA GLY A 208 -22.44 29.19 4.07
C GLY A 208 -22.37 29.58 5.55
N ASN A 209 -22.15 28.60 6.42
CA ASN A 209 -21.91 28.90 7.83
C ASN A 209 -20.62 29.70 7.99
N THR A 210 -20.53 30.54 9.02
CA THR A 210 -19.36 31.35 9.31
C THR A 210 -18.93 31.20 10.76
N ALA A 211 -17.62 31.26 11.02
CA ALA A 211 -17.04 31.27 12.36
C ALA A 211 -15.74 32.08 12.37
N THR A 212 -15.28 32.46 13.55
CA THR A 212 -14.00 33.20 13.70
C THR A 212 -12.82 32.31 13.97
N SER A 213 -13.00 31.00 14.16
CA SER A 213 -11.93 30.03 14.47
C SER A 213 -12.37 28.62 14.06
N ALA A 214 -11.44 27.85 13.52
CA ALA A 214 -11.65 26.46 13.17
C ALA A 214 -11.96 25.59 14.40
N LEU A 215 -11.27 25.82 15.51
CA LEU A 215 -11.55 25.11 16.78
C LEU A 215 -12.96 25.36 17.28
N LYS A 216 -13.43 26.61 17.18
CA LYS A 216 -14.80 26.96 17.59
C LYS A 216 -15.84 26.20 16.76
N VAL A 217 -15.62 26.06 15.46
CA VAL A 217 -16.50 25.25 14.58
C VAL A 217 -16.65 23.84 15.13
N ILE A 218 -15.52 23.18 15.42
CA ILE A 218 -15.51 21.78 15.87
C ILE A 218 -16.18 21.66 17.25
N GLN A 219 -15.81 22.50 18.20
CA GLN A 219 -16.37 22.49 19.56
C GLN A 219 -17.88 22.71 19.58
N GLU A 220 -18.38 23.66 18.80
CA GLU A 220 -19.83 23.94 18.71
C GLU A 220 -20.60 22.76 18.07
N ASN A 221 -19.99 22.04 17.14
CA ASN A 221 -20.59 20.85 16.56
C ASN A 221 -20.59 19.67 17.55
N TYR A 222 -19.53 19.48 18.33
CA TYR A 222 -19.50 18.44 19.36
C TYR A 222 -20.55 18.65 20.46
N VAL A 223 -20.80 19.90 20.84
CA VAL A 223 -21.91 20.25 21.78
C VAL A 223 -23.28 19.85 21.22
N LYS A 224 -23.43 19.85 19.89
CA LYS A 224 -24.67 19.45 19.19
C LYS A 224 -24.69 17.97 18.82
N ASP A 225 -23.73 17.20 19.31
CA ASP A 225 -23.50 15.78 18.99
C ASP A 225 -23.26 15.50 17.49
N VAL A 226 -22.75 16.49 16.76
CA VAL A 226 -22.31 16.34 15.37
C VAL A 226 -20.83 15.93 15.38
N THR A 227 -20.51 14.80 14.74
CA THR A 227 -19.16 14.27 14.62
C THR A 227 -18.40 14.93 13.47
N ASP A 228 -17.07 14.74 13.44
CA ASP A 228 -16.17 15.33 12.45
C ASP A 228 -16.62 15.10 11.01
N GLU A 229 -17.07 13.89 10.68
CA GLU A 229 -17.51 13.51 9.33
C GLU A 229 -18.60 14.43 8.78
N PHE A 230 -19.49 14.90 9.65
CA PHE A 230 -20.72 15.61 9.28
C PHE A 230 -20.70 17.11 9.60
N ILE A 231 -19.57 17.70 9.95
CA ILE A 231 -19.44 19.15 10.15
C ILE A 231 -19.80 19.86 8.85
N LEU A 232 -20.85 20.68 8.89
CA LEU A 232 -21.26 21.49 7.74
C LEU A 232 -20.14 22.44 7.30
N PRO A 233 -19.92 22.60 5.97
CA PRO A 233 -18.94 23.53 5.46
C PRO A 233 -19.10 24.93 6.06
N THR A 234 -18.03 25.39 6.69
CA THR A 234 -18.02 26.66 7.46
C THR A 234 -16.81 27.49 7.04
N VAL A 235 -17.07 28.74 6.68
CA VAL A 235 -16.06 29.73 6.29
C VAL A 235 -15.48 30.37 7.55
N ILE A 236 -14.15 30.44 7.64
CA ILE A 236 -13.50 31.18 8.71
C ILE A 236 -13.39 32.64 8.30
N THR A 237 -13.79 33.53 9.21
CA THR A 237 -13.86 34.98 8.95
C THR A 237 -12.99 35.77 9.91
N GLU A 238 -12.35 36.82 9.40
CA GLU A 238 -11.65 37.86 10.16
C GLU A 238 -12.35 39.19 9.85
N ASN A 239 -12.77 39.94 10.87
CA ASN A 239 -13.50 41.19 10.72
C ASN A 239 -14.75 41.09 9.81
N GLY A 240 -15.46 39.99 9.87
CA GLY A 240 -16.68 39.74 9.09
C GLY A 240 -16.46 39.40 7.61
N GLN A 241 -15.21 39.28 7.17
CA GLN A 241 -14.86 38.86 5.81
C GLN A 241 -14.20 37.47 5.82
N PRO A 242 -14.42 36.63 4.78
CA PRO A 242 -13.68 35.37 4.64
C PRO A 242 -12.15 35.57 4.74
N VAL A 243 -11.46 34.72 5.48
CA VAL A 243 -9.99 34.74 5.55
C VAL A 243 -9.36 34.60 4.16
N ALA A 244 -9.91 33.71 3.34
CA ALA A 244 -9.58 33.59 1.92
C ALA A 244 -10.64 32.78 1.19
N THR A 245 -10.74 33.01 -0.13
CA THR A 245 -11.51 32.18 -1.07
C THR A 245 -10.65 31.86 -2.30
N ILE A 246 -10.89 30.70 -2.91
CA ILE A 246 -10.18 30.28 -4.12
C ILE A 246 -10.71 31.06 -5.32
N GLN A 247 -9.85 31.73 -6.05
CA GLN A 247 -10.16 32.58 -7.19
C GLN A 247 -9.39 32.16 -8.46
N ASN A 248 -9.87 32.60 -9.62
CA ASN A 248 -9.15 32.40 -10.86
C ASN A 248 -7.70 32.88 -10.78
N GLY A 249 -6.77 32.07 -11.20
CA GLY A 249 -5.34 32.32 -11.20
C GLY A 249 -4.62 31.97 -9.89
N ASP A 250 -5.32 31.44 -8.89
CA ASP A 250 -4.68 30.99 -7.65
C ASP A 250 -4.00 29.64 -7.83
N ALA A 251 -3.05 29.35 -6.93
CA ALA A 251 -2.44 28.03 -6.81
C ALA A 251 -3.20 27.20 -5.77
N VAL A 252 -3.44 25.92 -6.09
CA VAL A 252 -4.09 24.98 -5.19
C VAL A 252 -3.32 23.68 -5.15
N ILE A 253 -3.03 23.16 -3.94
CA ILE A 253 -2.50 21.82 -3.74
C ILE A 253 -3.52 21.00 -2.97
N CYS A 254 -4.08 19.95 -3.58
CA CYS A 254 -4.86 18.94 -2.89
C CYS A 254 -3.92 17.88 -2.34
N PHE A 255 -3.79 17.83 -1.00
CA PHE A 255 -2.77 16.99 -0.35
C PHE A 255 -3.22 15.58 0.00
N ASN A 256 -4.43 15.17 -0.38
CA ASN A 256 -4.84 13.78 -0.32
C ASN A 256 -4.02 12.95 -1.32
N PHE A 257 -3.50 11.79 -0.89
CA PHE A 257 -2.77 10.88 -1.77
C PHE A 257 -3.64 9.74 -2.32
N ARG A 258 -4.74 9.37 -1.65
CA ARG A 258 -5.69 8.41 -2.18
C ARG A 258 -6.64 9.08 -3.18
N THR A 259 -6.82 8.45 -4.33
CA THR A 259 -7.35 9.06 -5.55
C THR A 259 -8.88 9.21 -5.59
N ASP A 260 -9.63 8.40 -4.83
CA ASP A 260 -11.08 8.23 -5.02
C ASP A 260 -11.92 9.43 -4.56
N ARG A 261 -11.69 9.93 -3.33
CA ARG A 261 -12.59 10.87 -2.68
C ARG A 261 -12.36 12.35 -3.01
N CYS A 262 -11.16 12.75 -3.44
CA CYS A 262 -10.94 14.12 -3.88
C CYS A 262 -11.12 14.30 -5.41
N ARG A 263 -11.58 13.27 -6.12
CA ARG A 263 -11.82 13.33 -7.55
C ARG A 263 -12.95 14.32 -7.87
N GLU A 264 -14.08 14.25 -7.19
CA GLU A 264 -15.23 15.10 -7.43
C GLU A 264 -14.96 16.58 -7.10
N ILE A 265 -14.32 16.88 -5.98
CA ILE A 265 -13.96 18.26 -5.66
C ILE A 265 -12.94 18.83 -6.65
N THR A 266 -12.01 18.00 -7.17
CA THR A 266 -11.09 18.40 -8.23
C THR A 266 -11.83 18.67 -9.53
N GLU A 267 -12.82 17.80 -9.89
CA GLU A 267 -13.63 17.96 -11.10
C GLU A 267 -14.37 19.31 -11.11
N VAL A 268 -15.09 19.64 -10.03
CA VAL A 268 -15.86 20.90 -9.95
C VAL A 268 -14.97 22.13 -9.87
N LEU A 269 -13.76 22.02 -9.32
CA LEU A 269 -12.83 23.14 -9.25
C LEU A 269 -12.11 23.40 -10.58
N THR A 270 -11.90 22.37 -11.43
CA THR A 270 -10.95 22.50 -12.54
C THR A 270 -11.41 21.96 -13.89
N GLN A 271 -12.38 21.02 -13.94
CA GLN A 271 -12.66 20.26 -15.17
C GLN A 271 -13.98 20.61 -15.83
N LYS A 272 -15.05 20.82 -15.06
CA LYS A 272 -16.39 20.90 -15.58
C LYS A 272 -17.27 21.89 -14.81
N ASP A 273 -18.07 22.66 -15.53
CA ASP A 273 -19.12 23.49 -14.95
C ASP A 273 -20.37 22.67 -14.60
N PHE A 274 -20.99 23.05 -13.50
CA PHE A 274 -22.28 22.52 -13.05
C PHE A 274 -23.24 23.73 -12.84
N PRO A 275 -23.73 24.34 -13.95
CA PRO A 275 -24.47 25.60 -13.89
C PRO A 275 -25.79 25.50 -13.10
N GLU A 276 -26.41 24.31 -13.09
CA GLU A 276 -27.63 24.05 -12.31
C GLU A 276 -27.39 24.10 -10.79
N MET A 277 -26.12 24.00 -10.37
CA MET A 277 -25.70 24.11 -8.97
C MET A 277 -24.82 25.34 -8.73
N ASP A 278 -24.72 26.24 -9.70
CA ASP A 278 -23.91 27.45 -9.63
C ASP A 278 -22.46 27.16 -9.19
N MET A 279 -21.88 26.04 -9.72
CA MET A 279 -20.47 25.69 -9.59
C MET A 279 -19.79 25.81 -10.96
N HIS A 280 -18.68 26.55 -11.01
CA HIS A 280 -17.93 26.82 -12.23
C HIS A 280 -16.47 26.44 -12.04
N ALA A 281 -15.91 25.77 -13.04
CA ALA A 281 -14.49 25.44 -13.06
C ALA A 281 -13.64 26.72 -13.14
N LEU A 282 -12.59 26.77 -12.32
CA LEU A 282 -11.70 27.89 -12.21
C LEU A 282 -10.39 27.64 -12.99
N LYS A 283 -9.79 28.71 -13.49
CA LYS A 283 -8.44 28.65 -14.07
C LYS A 283 -7.42 28.68 -12.93
N LEU A 284 -7.03 27.50 -12.44
CA LEU A 284 -6.11 27.34 -11.32
C LEU A 284 -4.78 26.74 -11.76
N HIS A 285 -3.73 27.05 -11.01
CA HIS A 285 -2.55 26.19 -10.99
C HIS A 285 -2.82 25.08 -9.98
N TYR A 286 -3.42 23.98 -10.45
CA TYR A 286 -3.93 22.92 -9.57
C TYR A 286 -2.99 21.73 -9.53
N THR A 287 -2.66 21.29 -8.33
CA THR A 287 -1.73 20.18 -8.08
C THR A 287 -2.35 19.15 -7.15
N THR A 288 -2.13 17.88 -7.44
CA THR A 288 -2.54 16.74 -6.60
C THR A 288 -1.32 15.94 -6.17
N MET A 289 -1.41 15.28 -5.02
CA MET A 289 -0.29 14.44 -4.55
C MET A 289 -0.06 13.25 -5.45
N THR A 290 -1.14 12.63 -5.93
CA THR A 290 -1.12 11.48 -6.85
C THR A 290 -2.05 11.74 -8.02
N LYS A 291 -2.01 10.93 -9.05
CA LYS A 291 -2.90 11.05 -10.21
C LYS A 291 -4.31 10.55 -9.88
N TYR A 292 -5.29 11.46 -9.79
CA TYR A 292 -6.66 11.11 -9.43
C TYR A 292 -7.48 10.55 -10.59
N ASP A 293 -7.23 11.01 -11.80
CA ASP A 293 -7.91 10.57 -13.00
C ASP A 293 -7.06 10.84 -14.25
N GLU A 294 -6.97 9.86 -15.17
CA GLU A 294 -6.20 9.97 -16.41
C GLU A 294 -6.81 10.99 -17.40
N THR A 295 -8.09 11.32 -17.22
CA THR A 295 -8.82 12.25 -18.11
C THR A 295 -8.70 13.70 -17.69
N PHE A 296 -8.22 13.97 -16.47
CA PHE A 296 -8.08 15.35 -15.96
C PHE A 296 -7.01 16.12 -16.72
N LYS A 297 -7.35 17.35 -17.10
CA LYS A 297 -6.47 18.25 -17.84
C LYS A 297 -5.96 19.37 -16.93
N ASN A 298 -4.74 19.83 -17.19
CA ASN A 298 -4.11 20.93 -16.48
C ASN A 298 -4.03 20.70 -14.95
N VAL A 299 -3.89 19.44 -14.52
CA VAL A 299 -3.60 19.05 -13.15
C VAL A 299 -2.17 18.55 -13.07
N HIS A 300 -1.39 19.19 -12.21
CA HIS A 300 0.00 18.77 -11.95
C HIS A 300 0.01 17.65 -10.88
N VAL A 301 0.86 16.66 -11.04
CA VAL A 301 0.95 15.51 -10.13
C VAL A 301 2.32 15.51 -9.46
N VAL A 302 2.34 15.41 -8.12
CA VAL A 302 3.59 15.40 -7.33
C VAL A 302 4.27 14.04 -7.40
N PHE A 303 3.51 12.97 -7.18
CA PHE A 303 3.97 11.59 -7.22
C PHE A 303 3.22 10.85 -8.33
N GLU A 304 3.84 10.75 -9.49
CA GLU A 304 3.32 9.94 -10.60
C GLU A 304 3.31 8.47 -10.21
N ASN A 305 2.41 7.69 -10.81
CA ASN A 305 2.40 6.25 -10.63
C ASN A 305 3.76 5.66 -11.05
N ASP A 306 4.38 4.91 -10.16
CA ASP A 306 5.58 4.18 -10.52
C ASP A 306 5.18 3.05 -11.48
N ASN A 307 5.52 3.22 -12.75
CA ASN A 307 5.54 2.09 -13.67
C ASN A 307 6.66 1.15 -13.20
N LEU A 308 6.27 0.08 -12.54
CA LEU A 308 7.22 -0.93 -12.08
C LEU A 308 7.76 -1.71 -13.27
N ILE A 309 8.76 -1.12 -13.93
CA ILE A 309 9.51 -1.74 -15.03
C ILE A 309 10.60 -2.66 -14.50
N ASN A 310 11.05 -3.56 -15.36
CA ASN A 310 12.12 -4.52 -15.05
C ASN A 310 11.81 -5.36 -13.79
N THR A 311 10.55 -5.80 -13.65
CA THR A 311 10.19 -6.83 -12.66
C THR A 311 10.81 -8.17 -13.03
N LEU A 312 10.87 -9.12 -12.10
CA LEU A 312 11.46 -10.45 -12.33
C LEU A 312 10.86 -11.11 -13.59
N GLY A 313 9.51 -11.08 -13.73
CA GLY A 313 8.85 -11.66 -14.90
C GLY A 313 9.23 -11.00 -16.21
N GLU A 314 9.41 -9.69 -16.22
CA GLU A 314 9.85 -8.94 -17.40
C GLU A 314 11.30 -9.24 -17.77
N VAL A 315 12.20 -9.34 -16.78
CA VAL A 315 13.61 -9.69 -17.00
C VAL A 315 13.75 -11.12 -17.53
N LEU A 316 12.97 -12.05 -16.99
CA LEU A 316 12.92 -13.43 -17.49
C LEU A 316 12.49 -13.47 -18.96
N ALA A 317 11.40 -12.75 -19.33
CA ALA A 317 10.92 -12.67 -20.71
C ALA A 317 11.98 -12.06 -21.65
N LYS A 318 12.61 -10.94 -21.27
CA LYS A 318 13.69 -10.30 -22.04
C LYS A 318 14.89 -11.23 -22.27
N ASN A 319 15.08 -12.23 -21.41
CA ASN A 319 16.13 -13.23 -21.54
C ASN A 319 15.61 -14.56 -22.14
N ASN A 320 14.45 -14.58 -22.77
CA ASN A 320 13.82 -15.75 -23.41
C ASN A 320 13.65 -16.94 -22.44
N LYS A 321 13.39 -16.66 -21.15
CA LYS A 321 13.14 -17.68 -20.13
C LYS A 321 11.66 -18.01 -20.05
N LYS A 322 11.35 -19.31 -19.99
CA LYS A 322 9.98 -19.80 -19.77
C LYS A 322 9.65 -19.76 -18.29
N GLN A 323 8.47 -19.23 -17.96
CA GLN A 323 8.06 -19.06 -16.57
C GLN A 323 6.61 -19.50 -16.34
N ILE A 324 6.33 -20.04 -15.15
CA ILE A 324 5.00 -20.43 -14.70
C ILE A 324 4.63 -19.64 -13.45
N ARG A 325 3.36 -19.15 -13.41
CA ARG A 325 2.69 -18.61 -12.23
C ARG A 325 1.58 -19.58 -11.85
N ILE A 326 1.55 -20.00 -10.59
CA ILE A 326 0.55 -20.97 -10.15
C ILE A 326 0.08 -20.67 -8.72
N ALA A 327 -1.22 -20.58 -8.55
CA ALA A 327 -1.90 -20.44 -7.26
C ALA A 327 -3.36 -20.89 -7.38
N GLU A 328 -4.03 -21.01 -6.23
CA GLU A 328 -5.48 -21.11 -6.22
C GLU A 328 -6.16 -19.74 -6.31
N THR A 329 -7.48 -19.70 -6.59
CA THR A 329 -8.23 -18.47 -6.94
C THR A 329 -7.95 -17.30 -6.00
N GLU A 330 -7.87 -17.51 -4.69
CA GLU A 330 -7.64 -16.47 -3.68
C GLU A 330 -6.27 -15.79 -3.83
N LYS A 331 -5.26 -16.51 -4.27
CA LYS A 331 -3.89 -16.02 -4.39
C LYS A 331 -3.41 -15.89 -5.85
N TYR A 332 -4.30 -16.15 -6.81
CA TYR A 332 -3.95 -16.01 -8.22
C TYR A 332 -3.57 -14.57 -8.62
N PRO A 333 -4.28 -13.52 -8.20
CA PRO A 333 -3.85 -12.14 -8.45
C PRO A 333 -2.48 -11.83 -7.85
N HIS A 334 -2.13 -12.44 -6.72
CA HIS A 334 -0.86 -12.18 -6.04
C HIS A 334 0.34 -12.68 -6.85
N VAL A 335 0.31 -13.92 -7.35
CA VAL A 335 1.38 -14.46 -8.19
C VAL A 335 1.37 -13.93 -9.63
N THR A 336 0.30 -13.25 -10.07
CA THR A 336 0.16 -12.69 -11.42
C THR A 336 0.24 -11.17 -11.40
N PHE A 337 -0.84 -10.47 -11.13
CA PHE A 337 -0.94 -9.01 -11.18
C PHE A 337 0.08 -8.32 -10.26
N PHE A 338 0.06 -8.62 -8.95
CA PHE A 338 0.95 -7.98 -7.99
C PHE A 338 2.42 -8.34 -8.23
N PHE A 339 2.73 -9.62 -8.41
CA PHE A 339 4.09 -10.07 -8.70
C PHE A 339 4.65 -9.49 -10.01
N SER A 340 3.79 -9.15 -10.96
CA SER A 340 4.16 -8.51 -12.22
C SER A 340 4.17 -6.98 -12.16
N GLY A 341 4.11 -6.38 -10.97
CA GLY A 341 4.17 -4.93 -10.80
C GLY A 341 2.91 -4.18 -11.23
N GLY A 342 1.72 -4.80 -11.09
CA GLY A 342 0.44 -4.22 -11.49
C GLY A 342 0.07 -4.50 -12.96
N ARG A 343 0.76 -5.43 -13.62
CA ARG A 343 0.51 -5.79 -15.01
C ARG A 343 -0.45 -6.98 -15.11
N GLU A 344 -1.57 -6.79 -15.81
CA GLU A 344 -2.55 -7.85 -16.08
C GLU A 344 -2.08 -8.85 -17.15
N GLN A 345 -1.48 -8.35 -18.23
CA GLN A 345 -1.10 -9.18 -19.38
C GLN A 345 0.12 -10.05 -19.04
N PRO A 346 0.09 -11.36 -19.34
CA PRO A 346 1.25 -12.23 -19.21
C PRO A 346 2.45 -11.68 -19.97
N PHE A 347 3.65 -11.97 -19.48
CA PHE A 347 4.88 -11.73 -20.23
C PHE A 347 5.07 -12.80 -21.31
N GLU A 348 5.90 -12.53 -22.30
CA GLU A 348 6.30 -13.55 -23.27
C GLU A 348 6.96 -14.74 -22.58
N GLY A 349 6.56 -15.95 -22.90
CA GLY A 349 7.04 -17.17 -22.23
C GLY A 349 6.42 -17.44 -20.85
N GLU A 350 5.42 -16.64 -20.41
CA GLU A 350 4.68 -16.85 -19.17
C GLU A 350 3.44 -17.70 -19.37
N THR A 351 3.35 -18.80 -18.63
CA THR A 351 2.14 -19.63 -18.51
C THR A 351 1.53 -19.43 -17.12
N ARG A 352 0.22 -19.35 -17.06
CA ARG A 352 -0.56 -19.20 -15.83
C ARG A 352 -1.42 -20.42 -15.58
N ILE A 353 -1.29 -21.01 -14.39
CA ILE A 353 -2.04 -22.19 -13.95
C ILE A 353 -2.84 -21.80 -12.70
N MET A 354 -4.11 -22.18 -12.65
CA MET A 354 -4.97 -21.89 -11.52
C MET A 354 -5.72 -23.16 -11.07
N ALA A 355 -5.87 -23.34 -9.77
CA ALA A 355 -6.85 -24.23 -9.16
C ALA A 355 -7.98 -23.41 -8.53
N ALA A 356 -9.21 -23.89 -8.63
CA ALA A 356 -10.31 -23.21 -7.97
C ALA A 356 -10.23 -23.39 -6.46
N SER A 357 -10.34 -22.31 -5.69
CA SER A 357 -10.48 -22.42 -4.23
C SER A 357 -11.81 -23.09 -3.86
N PRO A 358 -11.86 -23.80 -2.72
CA PRO A 358 -13.07 -24.48 -2.29
C PRO A 358 -14.26 -23.53 -2.10
N LYS A 359 -15.44 -23.93 -2.54
CA LYS A 359 -16.67 -23.14 -2.39
C LYS A 359 -17.30 -23.40 -1.02
N VAL A 360 -16.65 -22.96 0.04
CA VAL A 360 -17.11 -23.06 1.44
C VAL A 360 -17.33 -21.65 2.01
N ALA A 361 -18.12 -21.55 3.09
CA ALA A 361 -18.39 -20.26 3.71
C ALA A 361 -17.12 -19.66 4.35
N THR A 362 -16.32 -20.48 5.00
CA THR A 362 -15.03 -20.15 5.60
C THR A 362 -14.07 -21.32 5.43
N TYR A 363 -12.76 -21.06 5.30
CA TYR A 363 -11.79 -22.09 4.93
C TYR A 363 -11.40 -23.04 6.08
N ASP A 364 -11.80 -22.78 7.31
CA ASP A 364 -11.73 -23.76 8.41
C ASP A 364 -12.57 -25.02 8.17
N LEU A 365 -13.60 -24.92 7.34
CA LEU A 365 -14.42 -26.06 6.92
C LEU A 365 -13.70 -27.00 5.93
N GLN A 366 -12.69 -26.48 5.22
CA GLN A 366 -11.86 -27.25 4.30
C GLN A 366 -10.40 -26.75 4.32
N PRO A 367 -9.63 -27.01 5.41
CA PRO A 367 -8.28 -26.43 5.60
C PRO A 367 -7.25 -26.86 4.56
N ALA A 368 -7.45 -28.02 3.92
CA ALA A 368 -6.58 -28.48 2.84
C ALA A 368 -6.69 -27.60 1.59
N MET A 369 -7.74 -26.80 1.47
CA MET A 369 -8.04 -25.94 0.34
C MET A 369 -7.76 -26.68 -0.99
N SER A 370 -7.01 -26.09 -1.91
CA SER A 370 -6.68 -26.70 -3.20
C SER A 370 -5.20 -27.05 -3.34
N ALA A 371 -4.46 -27.16 -2.22
CA ALA A 371 -3.01 -27.42 -2.24
C ALA A 371 -2.63 -28.70 -3.01
N ALA A 372 -3.38 -29.79 -2.82
CA ALA A 372 -3.13 -31.05 -3.53
C ALA A 372 -3.33 -30.89 -5.05
N GLU A 373 -4.41 -30.21 -5.50
CA GLU A 373 -4.66 -29.95 -6.92
C GLU A 373 -3.57 -29.08 -7.55
N LEU A 374 -3.10 -28.06 -6.82
CA LEU A 374 -1.96 -27.25 -7.29
C LEU A 374 -0.72 -28.08 -7.48
N THR A 375 -0.41 -28.94 -6.51
CA THR A 375 0.72 -29.87 -6.57
C THR A 375 0.60 -30.81 -7.76
N ASP A 376 -0.56 -31.42 -7.96
CA ASP A 376 -0.81 -32.35 -9.07
C ASP A 376 -0.70 -31.66 -10.45
N LYS A 377 -1.05 -30.37 -10.54
CA LYS A 377 -0.92 -29.58 -11.76
C LYS A 377 0.52 -29.16 -12.06
N ILE A 378 1.33 -28.87 -11.03
CA ILE A 378 2.70 -28.40 -11.27
C ILE A 378 3.73 -29.51 -11.42
N LEU A 379 3.51 -30.69 -10.82
CA LEU A 379 4.46 -31.80 -10.90
C LEU A 379 4.78 -32.25 -12.33
N PRO A 380 3.81 -32.37 -13.27
CA PRO A 380 4.10 -32.68 -14.67
C PRO A 380 5.04 -31.65 -15.34
N GLU A 381 4.84 -30.37 -15.06
CA GLU A 381 5.66 -29.28 -15.61
C GLU A 381 7.10 -29.31 -15.07
N ILE A 382 7.25 -29.57 -13.77
CA ILE A 382 8.56 -29.76 -13.13
C ILE A 382 9.25 -30.99 -13.72
N ASN A 383 8.55 -32.10 -13.86
CA ASN A 383 9.11 -33.35 -14.37
C ASN A 383 9.48 -33.26 -15.86
N ALA A 384 8.74 -32.49 -16.64
CA ALA A 384 9.11 -32.18 -18.02
C ALA A 384 10.36 -31.29 -18.14
N GLY A 385 10.67 -30.55 -17.07
CA GLY A 385 11.82 -29.66 -17.03
C GLY A 385 11.77 -28.51 -18.03
N ASN A 386 10.59 -28.12 -18.53
CA ASN A 386 10.44 -27.08 -19.53
C ASN A 386 10.56 -25.65 -18.99
N PRO A 387 9.94 -25.28 -17.84
CA PRO A 387 10.07 -23.93 -17.30
C PRO A 387 11.47 -23.69 -16.72
N ASP A 388 11.97 -22.47 -16.92
CA ASP A 388 13.20 -21.99 -16.26
C ASP A 388 12.91 -21.42 -14.87
N PHE A 389 11.70 -20.86 -14.68
CA PHE A 389 11.24 -20.28 -13.42
C PHE A 389 9.79 -20.68 -13.12
N ILE A 390 9.52 -20.99 -11.86
CA ILE A 390 8.15 -21.26 -11.35
C ILE A 390 7.95 -20.41 -10.12
N CYS A 391 6.81 -19.69 -10.02
CA CYS A 391 6.31 -19.05 -8.81
C CYS A 391 5.02 -19.75 -8.39
N LEU A 392 5.08 -20.48 -7.28
CA LEU A 392 3.98 -21.24 -6.69
C LEU A 392 3.62 -20.67 -5.33
N ASN A 393 2.34 -20.40 -5.11
CA ASN A 393 1.82 -19.99 -3.80
C ASN A 393 0.84 -21.04 -3.25
N TYR A 394 1.03 -21.42 -1.99
CA TYR A 394 0.10 -22.19 -1.18
C TYR A 394 -0.61 -21.26 -0.19
N ALA A 395 -1.91 -21.06 -0.38
CA ALA A 395 -2.73 -20.08 0.33
C ALA A 395 -3.11 -20.48 1.77
N ASN A 396 -2.95 -21.75 2.13
CA ASN A 396 -3.63 -22.39 3.23
C ASN A 396 -3.39 -21.72 4.60
N ALA A 397 -2.14 -21.46 4.96
CA ALA A 397 -1.81 -20.98 6.30
C ALA A 397 -2.37 -19.57 6.54
N ASP A 398 -2.42 -18.73 5.51
CA ASP A 398 -3.02 -17.40 5.56
C ASP A 398 -4.55 -17.46 5.55
N MET A 399 -5.14 -18.05 4.52
CA MET A 399 -6.59 -18.02 4.33
C MET A 399 -7.35 -18.74 5.45
N VAL A 400 -6.82 -19.85 5.97
CA VAL A 400 -7.39 -20.51 7.14
C VAL A 400 -7.07 -19.73 8.42
N GLY A 401 -5.91 -19.08 8.48
CA GLY A 401 -5.51 -18.20 9.59
C GLY A 401 -6.52 -17.11 9.87
N HIS A 402 -7.05 -16.47 8.82
CA HIS A 402 -8.08 -15.45 8.94
C HIS A 402 -9.40 -15.92 9.60
N THR A 403 -9.61 -17.21 9.72
CA THR A 403 -10.81 -17.74 10.42
C THR A 403 -10.67 -17.73 11.94
N GLY A 404 -9.46 -17.64 12.48
CA GLY A 404 -9.17 -17.71 13.91
C GLY A 404 -9.34 -19.10 14.54
N ILE A 405 -9.60 -20.13 13.72
CA ILE A 405 -9.82 -21.51 14.21
C ILE A 405 -8.50 -22.28 14.28
N PHE A 406 -7.84 -22.24 15.42
CA PHE A 406 -6.49 -22.78 15.65
C PHE A 406 -6.31 -24.22 15.12
N SER A 407 -7.24 -25.15 15.43
CA SER A 407 -7.15 -26.55 14.98
C SER A 407 -7.26 -26.73 13.46
N ALA A 408 -7.95 -25.81 12.78
CA ALA A 408 -8.03 -25.81 11.33
C ALA A 408 -6.72 -25.29 10.70
N VAL A 409 -6.12 -24.27 11.31
CA VAL A 409 -4.81 -23.75 10.87
C VAL A 409 -3.71 -24.79 11.00
N VAL A 410 -3.69 -25.56 12.09
CA VAL A 410 -2.75 -26.71 12.24
C VAL A 410 -2.88 -27.66 11.04
N LYS A 411 -4.09 -28.06 10.66
CA LYS A 411 -4.32 -28.95 9.50
C LYS A 411 -3.91 -28.30 8.18
N ALA A 412 -4.14 -27.01 8.04
CA ALA A 412 -3.74 -26.25 6.86
C ALA A 412 -2.21 -26.26 6.69
N VAL A 413 -1.48 -26.01 7.76
CA VAL A 413 -0.02 -26.00 7.81
C VAL A 413 0.56 -27.41 7.51
N GLU A 414 0.00 -28.46 8.10
CA GLU A 414 0.39 -29.85 7.81
C GLU A 414 0.16 -30.22 6.34
N THR A 415 -0.93 -29.73 5.74
CA THR A 415 -1.20 -29.91 4.30
C THR A 415 -0.16 -29.24 3.43
N VAL A 416 0.26 -28.02 3.78
CA VAL A 416 1.33 -27.30 3.06
C VAL A 416 2.63 -28.06 3.14
N ASP A 417 3.05 -28.51 4.34
CA ASP A 417 4.28 -29.28 4.54
C ASP A 417 4.37 -30.48 3.60
N ALA A 418 3.31 -31.31 3.56
CA ALA A 418 3.25 -32.52 2.73
C ALA A 418 3.26 -32.22 1.21
N ASN A 419 2.72 -31.09 0.77
CA ASN A 419 2.71 -30.71 -0.64
C ASN A 419 4.02 -30.04 -1.05
N VAL A 420 4.63 -29.24 -0.17
CA VAL A 420 5.97 -28.66 -0.36
C VAL A 420 7.00 -29.77 -0.51
N GLU A 421 6.94 -30.84 0.30
CA GLU A 421 7.82 -32.01 0.16
C GLU A 421 7.82 -32.59 -1.27
N LYS A 422 6.62 -32.79 -1.84
CA LYS A 422 6.48 -33.33 -3.19
C LYS A 422 7.10 -32.42 -4.25
N VAL A 423 6.82 -31.12 -4.17
CA VAL A 423 7.36 -30.11 -5.12
C VAL A 423 8.86 -29.99 -5.01
N VAL A 424 9.38 -29.89 -3.79
CA VAL A 424 10.86 -29.80 -3.55
C VAL A 424 11.56 -31.05 -4.04
N THR A 425 11.03 -32.23 -3.73
CA THR A 425 11.62 -33.51 -4.17
C THR A 425 11.65 -33.61 -5.70
N ALA A 426 10.54 -33.29 -6.37
CA ALA A 426 10.47 -33.28 -7.83
C ALA A 426 11.44 -32.24 -8.43
N GLY A 427 11.47 -31.03 -7.88
CA GLY A 427 12.37 -29.98 -8.32
C GLY A 427 13.83 -30.37 -8.23
N LEU A 428 14.28 -30.88 -7.09
CA LEU A 428 15.64 -31.36 -6.89
C LEU A 428 16.01 -32.50 -7.87
N ASN A 429 15.08 -33.41 -8.16
CA ASN A 429 15.31 -34.53 -9.10
C ASN A 429 15.41 -34.05 -10.55
N ASN A 430 14.85 -32.89 -10.88
CA ASN A 430 14.87 -32.30 -12.20
C ASN A 430 15.84 -31.10 -12.32
N GLY A 431 16.76 -30.93 -11.37
CA GLY A 431 17.87 -29.97 -11.44
C GLY A 431 17.45 -28.52 -11.14
N TYR A 432 16.33 -28.30 -10.46
CA TYR A 432 15.95 -27.00 -9.97
C TYR A 432 16.63 -26.66 -8.64
N THR A 433 16.91 -25.39 -8.44
CA THR A 433 17.14 -24.78 -7.13
C THR A 433 15.81 -24.27 -6.61
N ILE A 434 15.46 -24.56 -5.37
CA ILE A 434 14.19 -24.14 -4.77
C ILE A 434 14.45 -23.01 -3.76
N PHE A 435 13.75 -21.91 -3.92
CA PHE A 435 13.62 -20.83 -2.97
C PHE A 435 12.30 -21.03 -2.24
N LEU A 436 12.36 -21.39 -0.97
CA LEU A 436 11.18 -21.63 -0.13
C LEU A 436 11.07 -20.52 0.91
N THR A 437 9.97 -19.80 0.94
CA THR A 437 9.73 -18.69 1.87
C THR A 437 8.23 -18.46 2.11
N ALA A 438 7.88 -17.39 2.80
CA ALA A 438 6.54 -16.83 2.91
C ALA A 438 6.57 -15.34 2.59
N ASP A 439 5.42 -14.77 2.35
CA ASP A 439 5.25 -13.35 2.04
C ASP A 439 4.91 -12.50 3.28
N HIS A 440 4.35 -13.10 4.31
CA HIS A 440 4.11 -12.56 5.65
C HIS A 440 3.78 -13.69 6.64
N GLY A 441 3.64 -13.37 7.92
CA GLY A 441 3.15 -14.28 8.94
C GLY A 441 1.65 -14.11 9.18
N ASN A 442 0.99 -15.19 9.59
CA ASN A 442 -0.39 -15.27 10.05
C ASN A 442 -0.55 -16.47 11.02
N ALA A 443 -0.31 -17.69 10.53
CA ALA A 443 -0.47 -18.95 11.30
C ALA A 443 0.47 -19.06 12.51
N ASP A 444 1.49 -18.24 12.57
CA ASP A 444 2.47 -18.14 13.66
C ASP A 444 1.98 -17.32 14.86
N PHE A 445 0.80 -16.66 14.75
CA PHE A 445 0.23 -15.85 15.82
C PHE A 445 -1.30 -15.87 15.81
N MET A 446 -1.89 -16.99 16.23
CA MET A 446 -3.33 -17.27 16.19
C MET A 446 -4.11 -16.88 17.45
N MET A 447 -3.44 -16.38 18.49
CA MET A 447 -4.06 -16.05 19.76
C MET A 447 -3.48 -14.79 20.36
N ASN A 448 -4.34 -13.85 20.73
CA ASN A 448 -3.99 -12.64 21.46
C ASN A 448 -3.61 -12.94 22.93
N GLU A 449 -3.03 -11.95 23.63
CA GLU A 449 -2.61 -12.10 25.02
C GLU A 449 -3.78 -12.42 25.98
N ASP A 450 -4.97 -11.90 25.67
CA ASP A 450 -6.21 -12.15 26.43
C ASP A 450 -6.85 -13.52 26.14
N GLY A 451 -6.25 -14.31 25.23
CA GLY A 451 -6.74 -15.62 24.81
C GLY A 451 -7.79 -15.58 23.72
N SER A 452 -8.18 -14.41 23.19
CA SER A 452 -9.06 -14.30 22.04
C SER A 452 -8.34 -14.72 20.76
N PRO A 453 -9.07 -15.24 19.74
CA PRO A 453 -8.47 -15.54 18.44
C PRO A 453 -7.87 -14.30 17.80
N ASN A 454 -6.66 -14.42 17.23
CA ASN A 454 -6.14 -13.44 16.31
C ASN A 454 -6.42 -13.89 14.87
N THR A 455 -6.90 -12.99 14.04
CA THR A 455 -7.19 -13.21 12.61
C THR A 455 -6.39 -12.30 11.70
N ALA A 456 -5.56 -11.44 12.28
CA ALA A 456 -4.70 -10.51 11.56
C ALA A 456 -3.32 -11.13 11.28
N HIS A 457 -2.59 -10.57 10.33
CA HIS A 457 -1.22 -10.95 10.07
C HIS A 457 -0.30 -10.63 11.27
N SER A 458 0.87 -11.24 11.31
CA SER A 458 1.87 -10.99 12.35
C SER A 458 2.98 -10.03 11.86
N LEU A 459 3.72 -9.47 12.81
CA LEU A 459 4.95 -8.70 12.55
C LEU A 459 6.21 -9.59 12.58
N ASN A 460 6.04 -10.90 12.67
CA ASN A 460 7.15 -11.82 12.77
C ASN A 460 7.87 -11.98 11.44
N LEU A 461 9.13 -12.38 11.51
CA LEU A 461 9.93 -12.73 10.34
C LEU A 461 9.39 -14.01 9.68
N VAL A 462 9.71 -14.22 8.44
CA VAL A 462 9.41 -15.47 7.72
C VAL A 462 10.69 -16.25 7.43
N PRO A 463 10.61 -17.59 7.30
CA PRO A 463 11.78 -18.40 6.93
C PRO A 463 12.13 -18.22 5.46
N PHE A 464 13.42 -18.35 5.15
CA PHE A 464 13.91 -18.43 3.77
C PHE A 464 14.97 -19.52 3.64
N PHE A 465 14.78 -20.40 2.67
CA PHE A 465 15.67 -21.51 2.37
C PHE A 465 16.10 -21.47 0.91
N ILE A 466 17.37 -21.82 0.64
CA ILE A 466 17.83 -22.20 -0.70
C ILE A 466 18.15 -23.69 -0.68
N ILE A 467 17.32 -24.44 -1.38
CA ILE A 467 17.37 -25.91 -1.42
C ILE A 467 17.91 -26.34 -2.77
N ASP A 468 19.15 -26.87 -2.79
CA ASP A 468 19.84 -27.28 -4.01
C ASP A 468 20.79 -28.46 -3.69
N LYS A 469 20.90 -29.42 -4.60
CA LYS A 469 21.78 -30.59 -4.39
C LYS A 469 23.25 -30.22 -4.31
N ASN A 470 23.69 -29.25 -5.10
CA ASN A 470 25.07 -28.92 -5.33
C ASN A 470 25.54 -27.60 -4.74
N TRP A 471 24.63 -26.65 -4.57
CA TRP A 471 24.93 -25.34 -3.99
C TRP A 471 25.03 -25.43 -2.46
N LYS A 472 26.16 -24.98 -1.90
CA LYS A 472 26.47 -25.03 -0.45
C LYS A 472 26.91 -23.65 0.07
N GLY A 473 26.50 -22.58 -0.57
CA GLY A 473 26.80 -21.23 -0.14
C GLY A 473 26.09 -20.84 1.17
N THR A 474 26.38 -19.65 1.63
CA THR A 474 25.70 -19.03 2.77
C THR A 474 24.64 -18.06 2.29
N ILE A 475 23.62 -17.83 3.11
CA ILE A 475 22.55 -16.88 2.83
C ILE A 475 22.57 -15.81 3.93
N GLN A 476 22.48 -14.54 3.51
CA GLN A 476 22.28 -13.42 4.43
C GLN A 476 20.79 -13.19 4.69
N SER A 477 20.42 -12.69 5.88
CA SER A 477 19.06 -12.22 6.14
C SER A 477 18.77 -10.95 5.32
N GLY A 478 17.52 -10.75 4.99
CA GLY A 478 17.10 -9.63 4.16
C GLY A 478 15.60 -9.36 4.24
N LYS A 479 15.04 -8.91 3.15
CA LYS A 479 13.62 -8.58 2.97
C LYS A 479 13.08 -9.15 1.66
N LEU A 480 11.78 -9.08 1.45
CA LEU A 480 11.14 -9.67 0.26
C LEU A 480 11.67 -9.12 -1.06
N GLY A 481 11.98 -7.82 -1.12
CA GLY A 481 12.55 -7.18 -2.32
C GLY A 481 13.95 -7.68 -2.70
N ASP A 482 14.61 -8.45 -1.85
CA ASP A 482 15.94 -8.98 -2.11
C ASP A 482 15.91 -10.33 -2.87
N LEU A 483 14.71 -10.95 -2.97
CA LEU A 483 14.61 -12.27 -3.60
C LEU A 483 14.73 -12.24 -5.12
N ALA A 484 14.13 -11.29 -5.82
CA ALA A 484 14.25 -11.21 -7.28
C ALA A 484 15.71 -11.04 -7.76
N PRO A 485 16.52 -10.09 -7.24
CA PRO A 485 17.93 -10.01 -7.62
C PRO A 485 18.71 -11.26 -7.22
N THR A 486 18.40 -11.92 -6.10
CA THR A 486 19.03 -13.18 -5.69
C THR A 486 18.67 -14.32 -6.65
N ILE A 487 17.42 -14.40 -7.11
CA ILE A 487 16.98 -15.38 -8.13
C ILE A 487 17.70 -15.13 -9.45
N LEU A 488 17.79 -13.88 -9.91
CA LEU A 488 18.50 -13.55 -11.15
C LEU A 488 19.99 -13.91 -11.06
N GLN A 489 20.64 -13.62 -9.93
CA GLN A 489 22.03 -14.03 -9.68
C GLN A 489 22.19 -15.55 -9.72
N MET A 490 21.26 -16.30 -9.10
CA MET A 490 21.27 -17.77 -9.12
C MET A 490 21.08 -18.33 -10.53
N MET A 491 20.30 -17.64 -11.37
CA MET A 491 20.04 -18.02 -12.76
C MET A 491 21.11 -17.51 -13.74
N ASP A 492 22.15 -16.83 -13.27
CA ASP A 492 23.20 -16.21 -14.10
C ASP A 492 22.60 -15.23 -15.14
N LEU A 493 21.66 -14.39 -14.69
CA LEU A 493 20.98 -13.37 -15.47
C LEU A 493 21.33 -11.95 -14.98
N PRO A 494 21.30 -10.95 -15.87
CA PRO A 494 21.60 -9.57 -15.49
C PRO A 494 20.55 -9.01 -14.52
N ILE A 495 21.01 -8.33 -13.47
CA ILE A 495 20.17 -7.63 -12.51
C ILE A 495 20.02 -6.18 -13.01
N PRO A 496 18.80 -5.71 -13.32
CA PRO A 496 18.60 -4.35 -13.77
C PRO A 496 18.80 -3.34 -12.61
N LYS A 497 19.19 -2.12 -12.96
CA LYS A 497 19.47 -1.04 -11.98
C LYS A 497 18.23 -0.64 -11.13
N GLU A 498 17.05 -0.89 -11.65
CA GLU A 498 15.78 -0.64 -10.95
C GLU A 498 15.55 -1.63 -9.81
N MET A 499 16.17 -2.80 -9.83
CA MET A 499 16.18 -3.74 -8.72
C MET A 499 17.22 -3.31 -7.70
N THR A 500 16.79 -2.56 -6.68
CA THR A 500 17.66 -2.04 -5.61
C THR A 500 17.79 -2.99 -4.42
N GLY A 501 17.14 -4.16 -4.48
CA GLY A 501 17.28 -5.21 -3.48
C GLY A 501 18.70 -5.79 -3.46
N THR A 502 19.12 -6.27 -2.30
CA THR A 502 20.43 -6.87 -2.07
C THR A 502 20.44 -8.32 -2.53
N VAL A 503 21.50 -8.75 -3.19
CA VAL A 503 21.72 -10.19 -3.44
C VAL A 503 22.13 -10.86 -2.13
N LEU A 504 21.42 -11.90 -1.71
CA LEU A 504 21.58 -12.55 -0.40
C LEU A 504 22.58 -13.73 -0.40
N ILE A 505 23.15 -14.09 -1.55
CA ILE A 505 24.09 -15.22 -1.73
C ILE A 505 25.47 -14.78 -2.12
#